data_7b823af1567fb9cebccf723cee2bc675
#
_entry.id   7b823af1567fb9cebccf723cee2bc675
#
_cell.length_a   1.000
_cell.length_b   1.000
_cell.length_c   1.000
_cell.angle_alpha   90.00
_cell.angle_beta   90.00
_cell.angle_gamma   90.00
#
_symmetry.space_group_name_H-M   'P 1'
#
loop_
_entity.id
_entity.type
_entity.pdbx_description
1 polymer ?
#
loop_
_entity_poly.entity_id
_entity_poly.type
_entity_poly.pdbx_seq_one_letter_code
_entity_poly.pdbx_strand_id
1 'polypeptide(L)'
;MKKTKLSLISFSLIFLSAKMYSQVGINTALPKATFDVVGKPAMATAADGVIAPRLTGDQLKAKDAVYLADQTGALVYVTQAVTTASPKTAKVDKPGYYMFNGETWKFAFGGNNDDDIVIGELVYYHGSIPANTSGANVLASTYLSDLPVLGGVLRLDAQFDGNSSGTGAITTFNPRLYNVSSGDIKMWVSEMSTHTGDSDNGNIKLSPGAFRQFDDGVYLSQTHNETVTFDITMQEPEPRWYRVYYAFRVDNKSTAGSSNATTSDTNTADNTRELFLSVQRLY
;
A
#
# COMPACT_ATOMS: atom_id res chain seq x y z
N MET A 1 -7.26 -76.49 7.79
CA MET A 1 -8.14 -75.31 7.74
C MET A 1 -7.93 -74.23 8.87
N LYS A 2 -7.49 -74.58 10.09
CA LYS A 2 -7.27 -73.58 11.16
C LYS A 2 -6.03 -72.67 10.94
N LYS A 3 -4.94 -73.15 10.32
CA LYS A 3 -3.70 -72.38 10.09
C LYS A 3 -3.84 -71.29 8.97
N THR A 4 -4.64 -71.56 7.94
CA THR A 4 -4.92 -70.62 6.88
C THR A 4 -5.78 -69.45 7.32
N LYS A 5 -6.73 -69.65 8.20
CA LYS A 5 -7.56 -68.59 8.78
C LYS A 5 -6.76 -67.63 9.67
N LEU A 6 -5.81 -68.14 10.44
CA LEU A 6 -4.95 -67.33 11.30
C LEU A 6 -3.99 -66.45 10.47
N SER A 7 -3.46 -66.98 9.38
CA SER A 7 -2.59 -66.24 8.45
C SER A 7 -3.32 -65.09 7.75
N LEU A 8 -4.58 -65.28 7.35
CA LEU A 8 -5.39 -64.21 6.73
C LEU A 8 -5.73 -63.11 7.76
N ILE A 9 -6.00 -63.45 9.01
CA ILE A 9 -6.28 -62.45 10.05
C ILE A 9 -5.02 -61.63 10.38
N SER A 10 -3.83 -62.27 10.47
CA SER A 10 -2.58 -61.61 10.70
C SER A 10 -2.21 -60.65 9.54
N PHE A 11 -2.47 -61.03 8.28
CA PHE A 11 -2.24 -60.20 7.11
C PHE A 11 -3.20 -59.00 7.07
N SER A 12 -4.46 -59.17 7.45
CA SER A 12 -5.46 -58.10 7.55
C SER A 12 -5.13 -57.09 8.66
N LEU A 13 -4.57 -57.54 9.81
CA LEU A 13 -4.17 -56.63 10.90
C LEU A 13 -2.99 -55.72 10.53
N ILE A 14 -2.08 -56.17 9.68
CA ILE A 14 -0.94 -55.40 9.23
C ILE A 14 -1.39 -54.19 8.38
N PHE A 15 -2.45 -54.32 7.59
CA PHE A 15 -3.02 -53.21 6.80
C PHE A 15 -3.77 -52.17 7.64
N LEU A 16 -4.26 -52.52 8.84
CA LEU A 16 -4.96 -51.58 9.73
C LEU A 16 -4.02 -50.66 10.53
N SER A 17 -2.73 -50.95 10.58
CA SER A 17 -1.76 -50.18 11.36
C SER A 17 -1.00 -49.11 10.54
N ALA A 18 -1.25 -49.00 9.23
CA ALA A 18 -0.66 -47.95 8.42
C ALA A 18 -1.30 -46.58 8.78
N LYS A 19 -0.59 -45.76 9.55
CA LYS A 19 -0.95 -44.36 9.70
C LYS A 19 -0.80 -43.68 8.35
N MET A 20 -1.91 -43.49 7.65
CA MET A 20 -1.91 -42.69 6.41
C MET A 20 -1.87 -41.20 6.76
N TYR A 21 -0.74 -40.59 6.60
CA TYR A 21 -0.64 -39.13 6.59
C TYR A 21 -1.18 -38.62 5.26
N SER A 22 -2.29 -37.90 5.30
CA SER A 22 -2.88 -37.31 4.09
C SER A 22 -2.18 -35.98 3.78
N GLN A 23 -0.97 -36.07 3.27
CA GLN A 23 -0.27 -34.90 2.70
C GLN A 23 -0.45 -34.90 1.19
N VAL A 24 -0.65 -33.73 0.62
CA VAL A 24 -0.80 -33.53 -0.82
C VAL A 24 0.49 -32.93 -1.37
N GLY A 25 1.21 -33.70 -2.16
CA GLY A 25 2.38 -33.24 -2.90
C GLY A 25 2.07 -33.07 -4.38
N ILE A 26 2.41 -31.94 -4.95
CA ILE A 26 2.40 -31.68 -6.38
C ILE A 26 3.86 -31.65 -6.87
N ASN A 27 4.20 -32.54 -7.82
CA ASN A 27 5.57 -32.74 -8.31
C ASN A 27 6.59 -33.17 -7.23
N THR A 28 6.15 -33.70 -6.08
CA THR A 28 7.00 -34.30 -5.04
C THR A 28 6.33 -35.54 -4.44
N ALA A 29 7.14 -36.58 -4.24
CA ALA A 29 6.72 -37.81 -3.57
C ALA A 29 6.92 -37.72 -2.04
N LEU A 30 7.66 -36.72 -1.56
CA LEU A 30 7.96 -36.52 -0.14
C LEU A 30 7.57 -35.08 0.28
N PRO A 31 6.26 -34.81 0.45
CA PRO A 31 5.78 -33.51 0.86
C PRO A 31 6.34 -33.12 2.22
N LYS A 32 6.82 -31.87 2.37
CA LYS A 32 7.35 -31.34 3.62
C LYS A 32 6.30 -30.56 4.42
N ALA A 33 5.11 -30.36 3.86
CA ALA A 33 3.95 -29.71 4.45
C ALA A 33 2.67 -30.47 4.10
N THR A 34 1.54 -30.13 4.71
CA THR A 34 0.23 -30.73 4.38
C THR A 34 -0.12 -30.57 2.89
N PHE A 35 0.26 -29.42 2.30
CA PHE A 35 0.21 -29.17 0.87
C PHE A 35 1.57 -28.62 0.43
N ASP A 36 2.25 -29.33 -0.43
CA ASP A 36 3.60 -29.01 -0.91
C ASP A 36 3.65 -29.03 -2.46
N VAL A 37 3.99 -27.90 -3.06
CA VAL A 37 4.06 -27.73 -4.52
C VAL A 37 5.51 -27.43 -4.91
N VAL A 38 6.13 -28.35 -5.63
CA VAL A 38 7.48 -28.16 -6.15
C VAL A 38 7.41 -27.71 -7.60
N GLY A 39 8.00 -26.56 -7.91
CA GLY A 39 8.09 -26.02 -9.26
C GLY A 39 9.04 -26.82 -10.17
N LYS A 40 9.01 -26.50 -11.45
CA LYS A 40 9.89 -27.07 -12.50
C LYS A 40 10.80 -25.99 -13.10
N PRO A 41 11.72 -25.40 -12.31
CA PRO A 41 12.47 -24.20 -12.73
C PRO A 41 13.34 -24.42 -13.98
N ALA A 42 13.70 -25.67 -14.30
CA ALA A 42 14.46 -25.99 -15.50
C ALA A 42 13.62 -26.14 -16.79
N MET A 43 12.29 -26.09 -16.68
CA MET A 43 11.38 -26.25 -17.82
C MET A 43 10.75 -24.90 -18.20
N ALA A 44 11.32 -24.22 -19.18
CA ALA A 44 10.83 -22.93 -19.67
C ALA A 44 9.38 -22.94 -20.21
N THR A 45 8.85 -24.14 -20.52
CA THR A 45 7.48 -24.34 -21.01
C THR A 45 6.46 -24.66 -19.89
N ALA A 46 6.93 -24.83 -18.65
CA ALA A 46 6.06 -25.09 -17.51
C ALA A 46 5.67 -23.76 -16.85
N ALA A 47 4.38 -23.56 -16.62
CA ALA A 47 3.88 -22.47 -15.81
C ALA A 47 3.77 -22.94 -14.35
N ASP A 48 4.72 -22.56 -13.51
CA ASP A 48 4.71 -22.89 -12.09
C ASP A 48 3.89 -21.86 -11.29
N GLY A 49 3.10 -22.32 -10.34
CA GLY A 49 2.32 -21.45 -9.46
C GLY A 49 1.09 -22.13 -8.87
N VAL A 50 0.44 -21.40 -7.96
CA VAL A 50 -0.85 -21.78 -7.38
C VAL A 50 -1.89 -20.72 -7.78
N ILE A 51 -2.96 -21.13 -8.41
CA ILE A 51 -4.08 -20.27 -8.75
C ILE A 51 -5.22 -20.56 -7.76
N ALA A 52 -5.56 -19.59 -6.93
CA ALA A 52 -6.72 -19.69 -6.05
C ALA A 52 -8.03 -19.67 -6.87
N PRO A 53 -9.16 -20.11 -6.27
CA PRO A 53 -10.49 -20.02 -6.92
C PRO A 53 -10.75 -18.60 -7.43
N ARG A 54 -11.15 -18.48 -8.71
CA ARG A 54 -11.45 -17.20 -9.36
C ARG A 54 -12.94 -16.91 -9.27
N LEU A 55 -13.28 -15.72 -8.79
CA LEU A 55 -14.67 -15.25 -8.63
C LEU A 55 -14.75 -13.79 -9.05
N THR A 56 -15.91 -13.33 -9.51
CA THR A 56 -16.20 -11.89 -9.52
C THR A 56 -16.57 -11.43 -8.10
N GLY A 57 -16.46 -10.13 -7.81
CA GLY A 57 -16.90 -9.58 -6.53
C GLY A 57 -18.37 -9.86 -6.23
N ASP A 58 -19.23 -9.85 -7.24
CA ASP A 58 -20.65 -10.17 -7.09
C ASP A 58 -20.88 -11.66 -6.79
N GLN A 59 -20.10 -12.56 -7.42
CA GLN A 59 -20.12 -13.98 -7.08
C GLN A 59 -19.61 -14.25 -5.66
N LEU A 60 -18.61 -13.49 -5.21
CA LEU A 60 -18.10 -13.58 -3.86
C LEU A 60 -19.14 -13.10 -2.84
N LYS A 61 -19.77 -11.95 -3.11
CA LYS A 61 -20.90 -11.44 -2.31
C LYS A 61 -22.06 -12.44 -2.20
N ALA A 62 -22.42 -13.10 -3.31
CA ALA A 62 -23.49 -14.11 -3.30
C ALA A 62 -23.20 -15.29 -2.35
N LYS A 63 -21.96 -15.44 -1.91
CA LYS A 63 -21.48 -16.48 -0.98
C LYS A 63 -21.36 -15.99 0.46
N ASP A 64 -21.82 -14.79 0.81
CA ASP A 64 -21.70 -14.21 2.16
C ASP A 64 -22.24 -15.14 3.27
N ALA A 65 -23.29 -15.89 3.00
CA ALA A 65 -23.90 -16.79 3.98
C ALA A 65 -23.05 -18.02 4.30
N VAL A 66 -22.07 -18.38 3.45
CA VAL A 66 -21.24 -19.58 3.64
C VAL A 66 -19.83 -19.27 4.12
N TYR A 67 -19.41 -18.02 4.08
CA TYR A 67 -18.14 -17.59 4.67
C TYR A 67 -18.37 -17.12 6.11
N LEU A 68 -18.07 -17.97 7.05
CA LEU A 68 -18.21 -17.78 8.50
C LEU A 68 -16.83 -17.89 9.17
N ALA A 69 -16.78 -17.88 10.48
CA ALA A 69 -15.52 -17.96 11.24
C ALA A 69 -14.65 -19.17 10.84
N ASP A 70 -15.27 -20.31 10.52
CA ASP A 70 -14.55 -21.53 10.12
C ASP A 70 -13.82 -21.38 8.76
N GLN A 71 -14.18 -20.42 7.95
CA GLN A 71 -13.52 -20.10 6.67
C GLN A 71 -12.45 -19.00 6.78
N THR A 72 -12.08 -18.61 8.02
CA THR A 72 -10.98 -17.68 8.24
C THR A 72 -9.69 -18.19 7.59
N GLY A 73 -9.03 -17.34 6.80
CA GLY A 73 -7.85 -17.70 6.02
C GLY A 73 -8.15 -18.19 4.60
N ALA A 74 -9.44 -18.31 4.20
CA ALA A 74 -9.78 -18.65 2.81
C ALA A 74 -9.22 -17.60 1.85
N LEU A 75 -8.54 -18.06 0.77
CA LEU A 75 -7.91 -17.23 -0.25
C LEU A 75 -8.64 -17.41 -1.58
N VAL A 76 -9.02 -16.30 -2.23
CA VAL A 76 -9.63 -16.27 -3.56
C VAL A 76 -8.98 -15.21 -4.44
N TYR A 77 -9.11 -15.37 -5.76
CA TYR A 77 -8.74 -14.32 -6.72
C TYR A 77 -10.02 -13.68 -7.27
N VAL A 78 -10.21 -12.39 -6.98
CA VAL A 78 -11.33 -11.61 -7.53
C VAL A 78 -10.93 -11.08 -8.91
N THR A 79 -11.75 -11.36 -9.91
CA THR A 79 -11.51 -10.95 -11.31
C THR A 79 -12.10 -9.59 -11.67
N GLN A 80 -13.12 -9.14 -10.91
CA GLN A 80 -13.82 -7.88 -11.09
C GLN A 80 -14.30 -7.37 -9.72
N ALA A 81 -14.30 -6.06 -9.50
CA ALA A 81 -14.87 -5.45 -8.31
C ALA A 81 -16.34 -5.85 -8.08
N VAL A 82 -16.80 -5.78 -6.84
CA VAL A 82 -18.21 -5.93 -6.52
C VAL A 82 -18.99 -4.71 -7.01
N THR A 83 -20.12 -4.94 -7.67
CA THR A 83 -20.96 -3.84 -8.18
C THR A 83 -21.68 -3.11 -7.04
N THR A 84 -22.18 -3.85 -6.07
CA THR A 84 -22.82 -3.30 -4.87
C THR A 84 -22.35 -4.12 -3.68
N ALA A 85 -21.51 -3.53 -2.83
CA ALA A 85 -20.90 -4.23 -1.71
C ALA A 85 -21.91 -4.66 -0.63
N SER A 86 -21.59 -5.76 0.03
CA SER A 86 -22.15 -6.15 1.33
C SER A 86 -21.18 -5.74 2.44
N PRO A 87 -21.54 -5.87 3.72
CA PRO A 87 -20.59 -5.68 4.82
C PRO A 87 -19.33 -6.55 4.67
N LYS A 88 -19.46 -7.80 4.19
CA LYS A 88 -18.30 -8.71 4.01
C LYS A 88 -17.44 -8.36 2.81
N THR A 89 -18.02 -7.80 1.75
CA THR A 89 -17.34 -7.44 0.51
C THR A 89 -17.12 -5.94 0.34
N ALA A 90 -17.27 -5.16 1.41
CA ALA A 90 -17.12 -3.68 1.39
C ALA A 90 -15.77 -3.22 0.81
N LYS A 91 -14.74 -4.06 0.91
CA LYS A 91 -13.38 -3.79 0.46
C LYS A 91 -12.98 -4.56 -0.81
N VAL A 92 -13.96 -5.15 -1.53
CA VAL A 92 -13.73 -5.88 -2.79
C VAL A 92 -13.97 -4.92 -3.97
N ASP A 93 -13.12 -3.92 -4.08
CA ASP A 93 -13.26 -2.76 -4.99
C ASP A 93 -12.40 -2.87 -6.26
N LYS A 94 -11.56 -3.91 -6.38
CA LYS A 94 -10.66 -4.12 -7.52
C LYS A 94 -10.34 -5.60 -7.73
N PRO A 95 -9.81 -5.99 -8.91
CA PRO A 95 -9.25 -7.32 -9.13
C PRO A 95 -8.04 -7.58 -8.24
N GLY A 96 -7.88 -8.84 -7.78
CA GLY A 96 -6.72 -9.25 -6.99
C GLY A 96 -7.01 -10.42 -6.05
N TYR A 97 -6.01 -10.76 -5.25
CA TYR A 97 -6.15 -11.81 -4.24
C TYR A 97 -6.78 -11.22 -2.98
N TYR A 98 -7.77 -11.92 -2.44
CA TYR A 98 -8.46 -11.58 -1.20
C TYR A 98 -8.44 -12.75 -0.23
N MET A 99 -8.22 -12.43 1.04
CA MET A 99 -8.27 -13.38 2.15
C MET A 99 -9.43 -13.01 3.08
N PHE A 100 -10.17 -14.02 3.53
CA PHE A 100 -11.25 -13.83 4.50
C PHE A 100 -10.67 -13.85 5.92
N ASN A 101 -10.89 -12.79 6.71
CA ASN A 101 -10.37 -12.68 8.08
C ASN A 101 -11.34 -13.19 9.16
N GLY A 102 -12.44 -13.86 8.76
CA GLY A 102 -13.50 -14.31 9.64
C GLY A 102 -14.72 -13.39 9.69
N GLU A 103 -14.58 -12.13 9.22
CA GLU A 103 -15.64 -11.12 9.20
C GLU A 103 -15.81 -10.51 7.82
N THR A 104 -14.71 -10.10 7.18
CA THR A 104 -14.70 -9.40 5.90
C THR A 104 -13.60 -9.93 4.99
N TRP A 105 -13.75 -9.65 3.68
CA TRP A 105 -12.69 -9.91 2.71
C TRP A 105 -11.69 -8.78 2.71
N LYS A 106 -10.39 -9.11 2.83
CA LYS A 106 -9.26 -8.21 2.80
C LYS A 106 -8.36 -8.51 1.61
N PHE A 107 -7.79 -7.48 0.99
CA PHE A 107 -6.82 -7.65 -0.08
C PHE A 107 -5.58 -8.37 0.48
N ALA A 108 -5.20 -9.53 -0.10
CA ALA A 108 -4.23 -10.43 0.51
C ALA A 108 -2.76 -10.02 0.27
N PHE A 109 -2.47 -9.39 -0.87
CA PHE A 109 -1.10 -9.04 -1.28
C PHE A 109 -1.08 -7.64 -1.87
N GLY A 110 -0.61 -6.70 -1.13
CA GLY A 110 -0.47 -5.32 -1.59
C GLY A 110 -0.86 -4.37 -0.48
N GLY A 111 0.11 -3.69 0.06
CA GLY A 111 -0.14 -2.49 0.82
C GLY A 111 -0.87 -1.52 -0.10
N ASN A 112 -1.98 -1.07 0.33
CA ASN A 112 -2.62 0.20 0.08
C ASN A 112 -4.12 0.06 -0.05
N ASN A 113 -4.77 0.63 0.81
CA ASN A 113 -5.94 1.45 0.96
C ASN A 113 -6.93 1.04 2.03
N ASP A 114 -6.73 -0.06 2.81
CA ASP A 114 -7.66 -0.41 3.87
C ASP A 114 -7.06 -1.03 5.12
N ASP A 115 -5.88 -1.60 5.02
CA ASP A 115 -5.09 -1.97 6.18
C ASP A 115 -3.96 -0.95 6.31
N ASP A 116 -3.95 -0.25 7.42
CA ASP A 116 -2.88 0.65 7.78
C ASP A 116 -1.51 -0.03 7.64
N ILE A 117 -0.46 0.76 7.45
CA ILE A 117 0.92 0.28 7.44
C ILE A 117 1.16 -0.57 8.68
N VAL A 118 1.73 -1.75 8.51
CA VAL A 118 2.05 -2.64 9.64
C VAL A 118 3.08 -1.96 10.55
N ILE A 119 2.95 -2.15 11.87
CA ILE A 119 3.90 -1.57 12.84
C ILE A 119 5.33 -2.02 12.47
N GLY A 120 6.22 -1.04 12.31
CA GLY A 120 7.62 -1.25 11.92
C GLY A 120 7.86 -1.35 10.40
N GLU A 121 6.81 -1.50 9.59
CA GLU A 121 6.93 -1.50 8.13
C GLU A 121 7.30 -0.11 7.62
N LEU A 122 8.15 -0.08 6.60
CA LEU A 122 8.54 1.13 5.87
C LEU A 122 7.99 1.04 4.44
N VAL A 123 7.13 1.97 4.09
CA VAL A 123 6.51 2.07 2.77
C VAL A 123 7.09 3.26 2.03
N TYR A 124 7.36 3.08 0.74
CA TYR A 124 7.84 4.14 -0.15
C TYR A 124 6.79 4.47 -1.20
N TYR A 125 6.71 5.74 -1.53
CA TYR A 125 5.88 6.25 -2.61
C TYR A 125 6.70 7.20 -3.48
N HIS A 126 6.47 7.16 -4.79
CA HIS A 126 7.03 8.10 -5.74
C HIS A 126 5.94 8.49 -6.75
N GLY A 127 5.77 9.79 -6.95
CA GLY A 127 4.86 10.33 -7.94
C GLY A 127 5.50 11.47 -8.71
N SER A 128 5.24 11.53 -10.02
CA SER A 128 5.73 12.55 -10.94
C SER A 128 4.59 13.40 -11.47
N ILE A 129 4.76 14.70 -11.45
CA ILE A 129 3.78 15.68 -11.93
C ILE A 129 4.44 16.54 -13.02
N PRO A 130 3.83 16.68 -14.20
CA PRO A 130 4.40 17.50 -15.26
C PRO A 130 4.64 18.95 -14.84
N ALA A 131 5.78 19.53 -15.23
CA ALA A 131 6.16 20.90 -14.88
C ALA A 131 5.26 21.96 -15.52
N ASN A 132 4.65 21.63 -16.66
CA ASN A 132 3.74 22.53 -17.39
C ASN A 132 2.32 22.60 -16.80
N THR A 133 2.12 22.01 -15.62
CA THR A 133 0.85 22.10 -14.90
C THR A 133 0.52 23.54 -14.59
N SER A 134 -0.62 24.02 -15.09
CA SER A 134 -1.08 25.38 -14.89
C SER A 134 -2.05 25.51 -13.72
N GLY A 135 -2.09 26.66 -13.11
CA GLY A 135 -3.00 27.02 -12.03
C GLY A 135 -2.29 27.42 -10.74
N ALA A 136 -2.94 28.21 -9.92
CA ALA A 136 -2.48 28.50 -8.57
C ALA A 136 -2.99 27.44 -7.60
N ASN A 137 -2.18 27.11 -6.60
CA ASN A 137 -2.59 26.18 -5.51
C ASN A 137 -3.00 24.78 -6.00
N VAL A 138 -2.18 24.17 -6.83
CA VAL A 138 -2.44 22.82 -7.35
C VAL A 138 -2.14 21.77 -6.30
N LEU A 139 -3.07 20.84 -6.10
CA LEU A 139 -2.88 19.69 -5.21
C LEU A 139 -2.22 18.52 -5.95
N ALA A 140 -1.28 17.85 -5.31
CA ALA A 140 -0.65 16.64 -5.83
C ALA A 140 -1.70 15.57 -6.13
N SER A 141 -2.71 15.42 -5.26
CA SER A 141 -3.82 14.49 -5.46
C SER A 141 -4.68 14.72 -6.71
N THR A 142 -4.54 15.87 -7.37
CA THR A 142 -5.19 16.12 -8.68
C THR A 142 -4.54 15.28 -9.78
N TYR A 143 -3.26 14.96 -9.66
CA TYR A 143 -2.46 14.21 -10.63
C TYR A 143 -2.10 12.80 -10.16
N LEU A 144 -2.01 12.60 -8.85
CA LEU A 144 -1.56 11.37 -8.20
C LEU A 144 -2.73 10.78 -7.40
N SER A 145 -3.37 9.76 -7.97
CA SER A 145 -4.58 9.15 -7.39
C SER A 145 -4.30 8.15 -6.26
N ASP A 146 -3.04 7.76 -6.10
CA ASP A 146 -2.59 6.67 -5.21
C ASP A 146 -1.72 7.17 -4.05
N LEU A 147 -1.85 8.45 -3.69
CA LEU A 147 -1.16 9.02 -2.52
C LEU A 147 -1.47 8.24 -1.24
N PRO A 148 -0.46 8.00 -0.38
CA PRO A 148 -0.64 7.22 0.84
C PRO A 148 -1.71 7.81 1.77
N VAL A 149 -2.53 6.94 2.35
CA VAL A 149 -3.55 7.29 3.34
C VAL A 149 -3.25 6.54 4.64
N LEU A 150 -2.84 7.28 5.67
CA LEU A 150 -2.50 6.74 6.97
C LEU A 150 -3.76 6.33 7.71
N GLY A 151 -3.79 5.10 8.19
CA GLY A 151 -4.93 4.57 8.92
C GLY A 151 -6.25 4.60 8.17
N GLY A 152 -6.23 4.69 6.84
CA GLY A 152 -7.44 4.82 6.02
C GLY A 152 -8.16 6.16 6.17
N VAL A 153 -7.58 7.15 6.87
CA VAL A 153 -8.26 8.41 7.20
C VAL A 153 -7.47 9.66 6.84
N LEU A 154 -6.13 9.64 6.88
CA LEU A 154 -5.29 10.81 6.71
C LEU A 154 -4.41 10.68 5.48
N ARG A 155 -4.79 11.38 4.38
CA ARG A 155 -4.01 11.37 3.14
C ARG A 155 -2.80 12.30 3.25
N LEU A 156 -1.65 11.78 2.83
CA LEU A 156 -0.44 12.55 2.63
C LEU A 156 -0.53 13.24 1.27
N ASP A 157 -0.78 14.53 1.27
CA ASP A 157 -0.92 15.35 0.07
C ASP A 157 0.13 16.45 0.04
N ALA A 158 0.18 17.21 -1.02
CA ALA A 158 1.01 18.40 -1.15
C ALA A 158 0.32 19.44 -2.00
N GLN A 159 0.54 20.71 -1.71
CA GLN A 159 0.16 21.79 -2.58
C GLN A 159 1.40 22.42 -3.21
N PHE A 160 1.33 22.78 -4.46
CA PHE A 160 2.37 23.53 -5.16
C PHE A 160 1.74 24.56 -6.10
N ASP A 161 2.48 25.61 -6.40
CA ASP A 161 2.07 26.56 -7.43
C ASP A 161 2.23 25.95 -8.81
N GLY A 162 1.17 26.03 -9.59
CA GLY A 162 1.20 25.70 -11.00
C GLY A 162 1.86 26.82 -11.81
N ASN A 163 2.57 26.41 -12.84
CA ASN A 163 3.21 27.37 -13.76
C ASN A 163 2.51 27.35 -15.12
N SER A 164 1.97 28.49 -15.51
CA SER A 164 1.24 28.64 -16.77
C SER A 164 2.10 28.61 -18.04
N SER A 165 3.41 28.79 -17.92
CA SER A 165 4.31 28.89 -19.07
C SER A 165 5.23 27.68 -19.26
N GLY A 166 5.21 26.70 -18.39
CA GLY A 166 6.12 25.54 -18.46
C GLY A 166 7.61 25.84 -18.22
N THR A 167 7.95 27.12 -18.03
CA THR A 167 9.34 27.60 -17.91
C THR A 167 9.63 28.31 -16.60
N GLY A 168 8.65 28.55 -15.76
CA GLY A 168 8.82 29.24 -14.48
C GLY A 168 9.14 28.33 -13.34
N ALA A 169 9.83 28.85 -12.34
CA ALA A 169 10.07 28.15 -11.10
C ALA A 169 8.75 27.89 -10.38
N ILE A 170 8.60 26.70 -9.82
CA ILE A 170 7.66 26.49 -8.73
C ILE A 170 8.22 27.28 -7.56
N THR A 171 7.42 28.16 -7.02
CA THR A 171 7.86 29.04 -5.96
C THR A 171 7.49 28.51 -4.59
N THR A 172 6.52 27.59 -4.50
CA THR A 172 6.06 27.07 -3.23
C THR A 172 5.68 25.59 -3.31
N PHE A 173 6.06 24.86 -2.30
CA PHE A 173 5.62 23.50 -2.01
C PHE A 173 5.22 23.42 -0.55
N ASN A 174 4.03 22.91 -0.28
CA ASN A 174 3.53 22.75 1.07
C ASN A 174 3.03 21.33 1.29
N PRO A 175 3.65 20.56 2.15
CA PRO A 175 3.07 19.30 2.62
C PRO A 175 1.70 19.54 3.26
N ARG A 176 0.75 18.69 2.95
CA ARG A 176 -0.61 18.73 3.52
C ARG A 176 -1.04 17.39 4.03
N LEU A 177 -1.63 17.41 5.22
CA LEU A 177 -2.35 16.28 5.78
C LEU A 177 -3.85 16.53 5.59
N TYR A 178 -4.51 15.65 4.85
CA TYR A 178 -5.91 15.81 4.44
C TYR A 178 -6.79 14.72 5.04
N ASN A 179 -7.85 15.11 5.76
CA ASN A 179 -8.82 14.17 6.29
C ASN A 179 -9.76 13.68 5.17
N VAL A 180 -9.60 12.43 4.77
CA VAL A 180 -10.45 11.78 3.75
C VAL A 180 -11.56 10.92 4.35
N SER A 181 -11.67 10.86 5.67
CA SER A 181 -12.69 10.09 6.38
C SER A 181 -13.98 10.90 6.60
N SER A 182 -15.01 10.23 7.08
CA SER A 182 -16.28 10.84 7.46
C SER A 182 -16.33 11.35 8.92
N GLY A 183 -15.25 11.14 9.70
CA GLY A 183 -15.15 11.53 11.11
C GLY A 183 -14.03 12.55 11.36
N ASP A 184 -14.03 13.12 12.55
CA ASP A 184 -12.94 13.99 13.00
C ASP A 184 -11.66 13.17 13.24
N ILE A 185 -10.51 13.75 12.91
CA ILE A 185 -9.18 13.24 13.27
C ILE A 185 -8.59 14.19 14.31
N LYS A 186 -8.07 13.63 15.40
CA LYS A 186 -7.27 14.37 16.39
C LYS A 186 -5.85 13.86 16.39
N MET A 187 -4.89 14.76 16.35
CA MET A 187 -3.47 14.39 16.26
C MET A 187 -2.55 15.47 16.81
N TRP A 188 -1.32 15.05 17.09
CA TRP A 188 -0.16 15.91 17.25
C TRP A 188 0.78 15.68 16.06
N VAL A 189 1.49 16.73 15.65
CA VAL A 189 2.48 16.65 14.58
C VAL A 189 3.71 17.42 15.03
N SER A 190 4.84 16.73 15.06
CA SER A 190 6.16 17.36 15.15
C SER A 190 6.77 17.38 13.75
N GLU A 191 7.31 18.52 13.38
CA GLU A 191 7.82 18.80 12.05
C GLU A 191 9.28 19.24 12.11
N MET A 192 10.08 18.71 11.18
CA MET A 192 11.47 19.10 10.96
C MET A 192 11.69 19.30 9.47
N SER A 193 12.06 20.53 9.08
CA SER A 193 12.35 20.89 7.69
C SER A 193 13.82 21.25 7.49
N THR A 194 14.31 21.05 6.27
CA THR A 194 15.69 21.43 5.91
C THR A 194 15.86 22.92 5.65
N HIS A 195 14.78 23.67 5.51
CA HIS A 195 14.83 25.09 5.14
C HIS A 195 14.28 26.02 6.20
N THR A 196 13.27 25.64 6.93
CA THR A 196 12.67 26.44 7.99
C THR A 196 12.64 25.69 9.31
N GLY A 197 12.41 26.40 10.38
CA GLY A 197 12.56 25.86 11.74
C GLY A 197 11.59 24.74 12.07
N ASP A 198 12.00 23.95 13.04
CA ASP A 198 11.19 22.89 13.61
C ASP A 198 9.93 23.45 14.27
N SER A 199 8.82 22.74 14.18
CA SER A 199 7.58 23.09 14.84
C SER A 199 6.90 21.88 15.50
N ASP A 200 6.29 22.12 16.67
CA ASP A 200 5.42 21.16 17.33
C ASP A 200 3.99 21.70 17.38
N ASN A 201 3.07 20.96 16.80
CA ASN A 201 1.67 21.31 16.74
C ASN A 201 0.82 20.28 17.50
N GLY A 202 0.32 20.67 18.67
CA GLY A 202 -0.55 19.85 19.51
C GLY A 202 -2.04 20.14 19.29
N ASN A 203 -2.89 19.17 19.67
CA ASN A 203 -4.35 19.30 19.64
C ASN A 203 -4.94 19.69 18.27
N ILE A 204 -4.34 19.22 17.20
CA ILE A 204 -4.88 19.44 15.86
C ILE A 204 -6.16 18.62 15.71
N LYS A 205 -7.24 19.28 15.32
CA LYS A 205 -8.49 18.64 14.94
C LYS A 205 -8.75 18.92 13.46
N LEU A 206 -8.85 17.85 12.66
CA LEU A 206 -9.27 17.92 11.26
C LEU A 206 -10.66 17.33 11.10
N SER A 207 -11.63 18.16 10.77
CA SER A 207 -12.96 17.69 10.39
C SER A 207 -12.95 17.03 9.00
N PRO A 208 -13.97 16.24 8.64
CA PRO A 208 -14.09 15.63 7.32
C PRO A 208 -13.86 16.64 6.19
N GLY A 209 -12.99 16.30 5.24
CA GLY A 209 -12.62 17.17 4.13
C GLY A 209 -11.71 18.34 4.47
N ALA A 210 -11.33 18.52 5.74
CA ALA A 210 -10.37 19.55 6.15
C ALA A 210 -8.92 19.07 5.92
N PHE A 211 -8.00 20.03 5.81
CA PHE A 211 -6.58 19.77 5.74
C PHE A 211 -5.80 20.68 6.70
N ARG A 212 -4.62 20.25 7.07
CA ARG A 212 -3.59 21.06 7.70
C ARG A 212 -2.40 21.18 6.78
N GLN A 213 -1.97 22.38 6.54
CA GLN A 213 -0.74 22.69 5.84
C GLN A 213 0.39 22.77 6.86
N PHE A 214 1.51 22.20 6.53
CA PHE A 214 2.74 22.22 7.30
C PHE A 214 3.83 22.85 6.46
N ASP A 215 4.92 23.23 7.12
CA ASP A 215 5.92 24.08 6.54
C ASP A 215 5.36 25.47 6.14
N ASP A 216 6.20 26.46 6.01
CA ASP A 216 5.75 27.84 5.81
C ASP A 216 5.61 28.26 4.34
N GLY A 217 5.50 27.27 3.45
CA GLY A 217 5.37 27.54 2.02
C GLY A 217 6.65 27.96 1.37
N VAL A 218 7.70 27.28 1.70
CA VAL A 218 9.03 27.64 1.30
C VAL A 218 9.29 27.49 -0.19
N TYR A 219 10.07 28.41 -0.65
CA TYR A 219 10.56 28.59 -2.00
C TYR A 219 11.34 27.38 -2.48
N LEU A 220 10.71 26.53 -3.25
CA LEU A 220 11.46 25.67 -4.15
C LEU A 220 12.02 26.55 -5.27
N SER A 221 13.10 27.22 -4.95
CA SER A 221 13.87 27.82 -6.02
C SER A 221 14.47 26.71 -6.87
N GLN A 222 14.81 27.00 -8.12
CA GLN A 222 15.47 26.07 -9.06
C GLN A 222 16.74 25.40 -8.49
N THR A 223 17.16 25.78 -7.31
CA THR A 223 18.41 25.36 -6.65
C THR A 223 18.19 24.60 -5.35
N HIS A 224 16.96 24.48 -4.86
CA HIS A 224 16.70 23.85 -3.57
C HIS A 224 15.77 22.66 -3.71
N ASN A 225 16.28 21.54 -3.27
CA ASN A 225 15.49 20.34 -3.02
C ASN A 225 15.13 20.36 -1.53
N GLU A 226 13.87 20.27 -1.22
CA GLU A 226 13.41 20.32 0.16
C GLU A 226 13.05 18.94 0.68
N THR A 227 13.28 18.76 1.97
CA THR A 227 12.87 17.56 2.69
C THR A 227 12.25 17.95 4.02
N VAL A 228 11.12 17.32 4.34
CA VAL A 228 10.39 17.55 5.57
C VAL A 228 10.09 16.21 6.23
N THR A 229 10.36 16.11 7.53
CA THR A 229 10.02 14.94 8.33
C THR A 229 8.88 15.29 9.27
N PHE A 230 7.86 14.44 9.34
CA PHE A 230 6.77 14.54 10.29
C PHE A 230 6.75 13.33 11.20
N ASP A 231 6.61 13.57 12.50
CA ASP A 231 6.14 12.58 13.47
C ASP A 231 4.67 12.90 13.76
N ILE A 232 3.77 12.03 13.29
CA ILE A 232 2.33 12.20 13.39
C ILE A 232 1.80 11.23 14.44
N THR A 233 1.31 11.75 15.55
CA THR A 233 0.63 10.95 16.58
C THR A 233 -0.87 11.19 16.49
N MET A 234 -1.60 10.28 15.85
CA MET A 234 -3.05 10.29 15.84
C MET A 234 -3.58 9.78 17.18
N GLN A 235 -4.66 10.40 17.67
CA GLN A 235 -5.38 9.99 18.87
C GLN A 235 -6.75 9.42 18.53
N GLU A 236 -7.41 10.00 17.54
CA GLU A 236 -8.71 9.59 17.05
C GLU A 236 -8.67 9.45 15.52
N PRO A 237 -9.34 8.47 14.93
CA PRO A 237 -10.27 7.51 15.57
C PRO A 237 -9.59 6.45 16.44
N GLU A 238 -8.31 6.19 16.29
CA GLU A 238 -7.54 5.23 17.08
C GLU A 238 -6.11 5.74 17.28
N PRO A 239 -5.46 5.43 18.44
CA PRO A 239 -4.07 5.81 18.67
C PRO A 239 -3.13 5.16 17.65
N ARG A 240 -2.36 5.98 16.93
CA ARG A 240 -1.38 5.52 15.94
C ARG A 240 -0.25 6.54 15.86
N TRP A 241 0.96 6.05 15.61
CA TRP A 241 2.13 6.90 15.46
C TRP A 241 2.86 6.57 14.17
N TYR A 242 3.04 7.59 13.32
CA TYR A 242 3.74 7.48 12.04
C TYR A 242 4.91 8.45 11.99
N ARG A 243 5.99 8.00 11.34
CA ARG A 243 7.05 8.88 10.85
C ARG A 243 6.95 8.96 9.34
N VAL A 244 6.85 10.17 8.83
CA VAL A 244 6.69 10.46 7.42
C VAL A 244 7.84 11.35 6.97
N TYR A 245 8.46 10.99 5.87
CA TYR A 245 9.47 11.79 5.22
C TYR A 245 8.97 12.19 3.85
N TYR A 246 8.93 13.48 3.59
CA TYR A 246 8.69 14.07 2.29
C TYR A 246 10.02 14.50 1.69
N ALA A 247 10.27 14.12 0.43
CA ALA A 247 11.32 14.69 -0.37
C ALA A 247 10.72 15.16 -1.69
N PHE A 248 10.96 16.41 -1.99
CA PHE A 248 10.49 17.04 -3.20
C PHE A 248 11.66 17.41 -4.08
N ARG A 249 11.53 17.12 -5.39
CA ARG A 249 12.53 17.44 -6.41
C ARG A 249 11.85 18.12 -7.56
N VAL A 250 12.49 19.14 -8.07
CA VAL A 250 12.05 19.82 -9.28
C VAL A 250 13.13 19.59 -10.33
N ASP A 251 12.77 18.82 -11.34
CA ASP A 251 13.53 18.82 -12.57
C ASP A 251 13.17 20.10 -13.31
N ASN A 252 14.01 21.07 -13.14
CA ASN A 252 13.85 22.37 -13.73
C ASN A 252 15.17 22.75 -14.37
N LYS A 253 15.15 23.62 -15.37
CA LYS A 253 16.33 24.17 -16.02
C LYS A 253 17.33 24.64 -14.97
N SER A 254 18.14 23.73 -14.49
CA SER A 254 19.17 24.01 -13.52
C SER A 254 20.37 24.64 -14.21
N THR A 255 20.83 25.75 -13.69
CA THR A 255 22.21 26.13 -13.93
C THR A 255 23.11 25.17 -13.15
N ALA A 256 23.95 24.44 -13.86
CA ALA A 256 24.94 23.57 -13.25
C ALA A 256 25.64 24.29 -12.11
N GLY A 257 25.61 23.71 -10.92
CA GLY A 257 26.42 24.18 -9.79
C GLY A 257 27.91 24.17 -10.15
N SER A 258 28.65 25.01 -9.52
CA SER A 258 30.01 25.44 -9.92
C SER A 258 31.10 24.37 -9.87
N SER A 259 30.86 23.10 -9.61
CA SER A 259 32.00 22.21 -9.29
C SER A 259 32.05 21.01 -10.15
N ASN A 260 31.63 20.42 -10.94
CA ASN A 260 31.93 19.25 -11.78
C ASN A 260 30.79 18.81 -12.74
N ALA A 261 29.65 19.49 -12.72
CA ALA A 261 28.63 19.28 -13.75
C ALA A 261 29.13 19.93 -15.05
N THR A 262 29.39 19.14 -16.04
CA THR A 262 29.89 19.58 -17.34
C THR A 262 28.78 20.08 -18.27
N THR A 263 27.54 19.76 -17.94
CA THR A 263 26.34 20.16 -18.72
C THR A 263 25.17 20.37 -17.79
N SER A 264 24.34 21.38 -18.06
CA SER A 264 22.99 21.48 -17.51
C SER A 264 22.01 20.94 -18.53
N ASP A 265 21.00 20.24 -18.06
CA ASP A 265 19.86 19.90 -18.88
C ASP A 265 19.13 21.19 -19.26
N THR A 266 19.02 21.46 -20.55
CA THR A 266 18.32 22.62 -21.09
C THR A 266 16.98 22.26 -21.71
N ASN A 267 16.61 20.97 -21.70
CA ASN A 267 15.33 20.52 -22.16
C ASN A 267 14.27 20.86 -21.10
N THR A 268 13.30 21.69 -21.47
CA THR A 268 12.20 22.09 -20.59
C THR A 268 10.91 21.34 -20.89
N ALA A 269 10.90 20.50 -21.92
CA ALA A 269 9.70 19.77 -22.36
C ALA A 269 9.40 18.55 -21.50
N ASP A 270 10.43 17.98 -20.88
CA ASP A 270 10.35 16.80 -20.00
C ASP A 270 10.50 17.14 -18.51
N ASN A 271 10.56 18.42 -18.16
CA ASN A 271 10.62 18.84 -16.77
C ASN A 271 9.45 18.26 -15.95
N THR A 272 9.77 17.73 -14.78
CA THR A 272 8.82 17.13 -13.84
C THR A 272 9.00 17.67 -12.43
N ARG A 273 8.02 17.42 -11.62
CA ARG A 273 8.02 17.62 -10.17
C ARG A 273 7.88 16.26 -9.53
N GLU A 274 8.91 15.87 -8.80
CA GLU A 274 8.97 14.55 -8.21
C GLU A 274 8.66 14.61 -6.72
N LEU A 275 7.66 13.87 -6.29
CA LEU A 275 7.29 13.68 -4.89
C LEU A 275 7.69 12.29 -4.43
N PHE A 276 8.60 12.22 -3.48
CA PHE A 276 8.98 10.98 -2.80
C PHE A 276 8.48 11.04 -1.37
N LEU A 277 7.82 9.97 -0.95
CA LEU A 277 7.41 9.79 0.43
C LEU A 277 8.02 8.48 0.96
N SER A 278 8.44 8.50 2.20
CA SER A 278 8.60 7.27 2.97
C SER A 278 7.80 7.37 4.25
N VAL A 279 7.11 6.30 4.60
CA VAL A 279 6.23 6.24 5.75
C VAL A 279 6.54 5.01 6.56
N GLN A 280 6.74 5.19 7.85
CA GLN A 280 6.88 4.11 8.82
C GLN A 280 5.82 4.26 9.90
N ARG A 281 5.10 3.19 10.18
CA ARG A 281 4.25 3.13 11.37
C ARG A 281 5.08 2.67 12.56
N LEU A 282 5.09 3.47 13.63
CA LEU A 282 5.83 3.20 14.86
C LEU A 282 4.95 2.57 15.94
N TYR A 283 3.63 2.85 15.88
CA TYR A 283 2.61 2.30 16.79
C TYR A 283 1.24 2.25 16.12
#